data_e248fbdc92fa42f29d14b5a3bc718743
#
_entry.id   e248fbdc92fa42f29d14b5a3bc718743
#
_cell.length_a   1.000
_cell.length_b   1.000
_cell.length_c   1.000
_cell.angle_alpha   90.00
_cell.angle_beta   90.00
_cell.angle_gamma   90.00
#
_symmetry.space_group_name_H-M   'P 1'
#
loop_
_entity.id
_entity.type
_entity.pdbx_description
1 polymer ?
#
loop_
_entity_poly.entity_id
_entity_poly.type
_entity_poly.pdbx_seq_one_letter_code
_entity_poly.pdbx_strand_id
1 'polypeptide(L)'
;MGLDEVVSEVRRRVTPTPEERERLLALAERIKKRVVEVSSNQGVIVEPMLVGSLPKGTWLRGEGDLDVFMLFPRSFSRRDLEEVGLRIAQEVSEGRGVRAYAEHPYIRFYVDGVKVDLVPAIKVDR
;
A
#
# COMPACT_ATOMS: atom_id res chain seq x y z
N MET A 1 -28.16 -10.43 -27.01
CA MET A 1 -26.99 -10.23 -26.20
C MET A 1 -25.83 -11.03 -26.76
N GLY A 2 -24.73 -10.36 -27.00
CA GLY A 2 -23.60 -10.99 -27.63
C GLY A 2 -22.37 -11.00 -26.75
N LEU A 3 -21.34 -11.64 -27.23
CA LEU A 3 -20.04 -11.69 -26.55
C LEU A 3 -19.47 -10.29 -26.34
N ASP A 4 -19.76 -9.37 -27.25
CA ASP A 4 -19.27 -8.00 -27.18
C ASP A 4 -19.76 -7.29 -25.93
N GLU A 5 -21.01 -7.56 -25.54
CA GLU A 5 -21.55 -6.96 -24.33
C GLU A 5 -20.86 -7.44 -23.08
N VAL A 6 -20.56 -8.72 -23.02
CA VAL A 6 -19.86 -9.31 -21.90
C VAL A 6 -18.44 -8.75 -21.81
N VAL A 7 -17.78 -8.65 -22.95
CA VAL A 7 -16.41 -8.12 -23.00
C VAL A 7 -16.38 -6.67 -22.56
N SER A 8 -17.35 -5.87 -23.02
CA SER A 8 -17.43 -4.46 -22.63
C SER A 8 -17.63 -4.30 -21.13
N GLU A 9 -18.45 -5.15 -20.55
CA GLU A 9 -18.69 -5.10 -19.10
C GLU A 9 -17.45 -5.46 -18.32
N VAL A 10 -16.70 -6.45 -18.75
CA VAL A 10 -15.45 -6.84 -18.12
C VAL A 10 -14.45 -5.69 -18.20
N ARG A 11 -14.35 -5.04 -19.34
CA ARG A 11 -13.45 -3.91 -19.51
C ARG A 11 -13.79 -2.76 -18.56
N ARG A 12 -15.07 -2.49 -18.37
CA ARG A 12 -15.48 -1.42 -17.47
C ARG A 12 -15.12 -1.73 -16.03
N ARG A 13 -15.09 -3.01 -15.67
CA ARG A 13 -14.73 -3.43 -14.32
C ARG A 13 -13.25 -3.28 -14.05
N VAL A 14 -12.41 -3.47 -15.05
CA VAL A 14 -10.97 -3.42 -14.87
C VAL A 14 -10.37 -2.03 -15.06
N THR A 15 -11.17 -1.10 -15.58
CA THR A 15 -10.71 0.26 -15.81
C THR A 15 -11.34 1.19 -14.77
N PRO A 16 -10.56 1.81 -13.90
CA PRO A 16 -11.12 2.70 -12.89
C PRO A 16 -11.65 3.99 -13.52
N THR A 17 -12.69 4.55 -12.92
CA THR A 17 -13.16 5.86 -13.30
C THR A 17 -12.19 6.92 -12.81
N PRO A 18 -12.21 8.14 -13.36
CA PRO A 18 -11.38 9.22 -12.86
C PRO A 18 -11.58 9.49 -11.37
N GLU A 19 -12.82 9.41 -10.90
CA GLU A 19 -13.12 9.61 -9.48
C GLU A 19 -12.54 8.53 -8.60
N GLU A 20 -12.59 7.29 -9.06
CA GLU A 20 -11.99 6.19 -8.32
C GLU A 20 -10.48 6.34 -8.24
N ARG A 21 -9.88 6.77 -9.34
CA ARG A 21 -8.43 7.01 -9.39
C ARG A 21 -8.03 8.12 -8.44
N GLU A 22 -8.78 9.22 -8.43
CA GLU A 22 -8.50 10.33 -7.53
C GLU A 22 -8.60 9.91 -6.07
N ARG A 23 -9.62 9.15 -5.74
CA ARG A 23 -9.78 8.66 -4.37
C ARG A 23 -8.65 7.76 -3.96
N LEU A 24 -8.20 6.92 -4.88
CA LEU A 24 -7.09 6.02 -4.61
C LEU A 24 -5.80 6.80 -4.37
N LEU A 25 -5.53 7.79 -5.19
CA LEU A 25 -4.35 8.63 -5.03
C LEU A 25 -4.42 9.45 -3.74
N ALA A 26 -5.59 9.96 -3.41
CA ALA A 26 -5.76 10.69 -2.16
C ALA A 26 -5.53 9.79 -0.96
N LEU A 27 -6.01 8.56 -1.02
CA LEU A 27 -5.78 7.60 0.05
C LEU A 27 -4.29 7.28 0.17
N ALA A 28 -3.62 7.11 -0.95
CA ALA A 28 -2.18 6.84 -0.96
C ALA A 28 -1.40 7.98 -0.29
N GLU A 29 -1.77 9.21 -0.60
CA GLU A 29 -1.12 10.37 0.02
C GLU A 29 -1.37 10.44 1.52
N ARG A 30 -2.57 10.12 1.96
CA ARG A 30 -2.90 10.08 3.38
C ARG A 30 -2.08 9.01 4.10
N ILE A 31 -1.94 7.85 3.50
CA ILE A 31 -1.17 6.76 4.09
C ILE A 31 0.31 7.11 4.15
N LYS A 32 0.85 7.70 3.10
CA LYS A 32 2.24 8.15 3.09
C LYS A 32 2.50 9.17 4.19
N LYS A 33 1.62 10.13 4.35
CA LYS A 33 1.71 11.12 5.41
C LYS A 33 1.69 10.47 6.78
N ARG A 34 0.80 9.52 6.96
CA ARG A 34 0.67 8.81 8.22
C ARG A 34 1.94 8.01 8.54
N VAL A 35 2.52 7.39 7.54
CA VAL A 35 3.79 6.66 7.72
C VAL A 35 4.86 7.61 8.23
N VAL A 36 4.99 8.78 7.63
CA VAL A 36 5.97 9.77 8.06
C VAL A 36 5.71 10.25 9.48
N GLU A 37 4.46 10.53 9.81
CA GLU A 37 4.08 10.99 11.14
C GLU A 37 4.39 9.95 12.22
N VAL A 38 3.95 8.73 12.00
CA VAL A 38 4.16 7.64 12.96
C VAL A 38 5.64 7.36 13.13
N SER A 39 6.37 7.32 12.03
CA SER A 39 7.81 7.06 12.06
C SER A 39 8.54 8.17 12.81
N SER A 40 8.20 9.40 12.52
CA SER A 40 8.81 10.56 13.17
C SER A 40 8.57 10.54 14.67
N ASN A 41 7.36 10.16 15.09
CA ASN A 41 7.03 10.05 16.51
C ASN A 41 7.85 8.98 17.22
N GLN A 42 8.32 8.00 16.47
CA GLN A 42 9.17 6.95 17.03
C GLN A 42 10.65 7.23 16.83
N GLY A 43 10.99 8.40 16.31
CA GLY A 43 12.38 8.80 16.10
C GLY A 43 13.05 8.11 14.92
N VAL A 44 12.28 7.64 13.97
CA VAL A 44 12.81 6.94 12.80
C VAL A 44 12.49 7.72 11.54
N ILE A 45 13.45 7.81 10.63
CA ILE A 45 13.25 8.46 9.35
C ILE A 45 12.89 7.39 8.33
N VAL A 46 11.65 7.41 7.88
CA VAL A 46 11.13 6.45 6.90
C VAL A 46 10.63 7.21 5.68
N GLU A 47 11.03 6.75 4.51
CA GLU A 47 10.58 7.34 3.26
C GLU A 47 9.51 6.43 2.65
N PRO A 48 8.24 6.85 2.61
CA PRO A 48 7.21 6.05 1.98
C PRO A 48 7.28 6.17 0.47
N MET A 49 7.09 5.05 -0.21
CA MET A 49 7.11 5.02 -1.66
C MET A 49 5.96 4.17 -2.18
N LEU A 50 5.13 4.77 -3.00
CA LEU A 50 4.03 4.05 -3.63
C LEU A 50 4.57 3.29 -4.83
N VAL A 51 4.54 1.98 -4.75
CA VAL A 51 5.12 1.12 -5.77
C VAL A 51 4.09 0.59 -6.74
N GLY A 52 3.03 -0.01 -6.23
CA GLY A 52 1.97 -0.51 -7.07
C GLY A 52 0.67 0.10 -6.62
N SER A 53 0.13 0.98 -7.38
CA SER A 53 -1.02 1.72 -6.89
C SER A 53 -2.20 1.68 -7.79
N LEU A 54 -1.98 1.55 -9.02
CA LEU A 54 -3.06 1.70 -9.94
C LEU A 54 -3.18 0.44 -10.75
N PRO A 55 -4.35 0.25 -11.30
CA PRO A 55 -4.65 -0.98 -11.95
C PRO A 55 -3.70 -1.25 -13.09
N LYS A 56 -3.18 -2.43 -13.08
CA LYS A 56 -2.39 -2.93 -14.18
C LYS A 56 -3.32 -3.71 -15.09
N GLY A 57 -4.51 -3.15 -15.31
CA GLY A 57 -5.53 -3.79 -16.10
C GLY A 57 -6.37 -4.80 -15.35
N THR A 58 -6.16 -4.94 -14.05
CA THR A 58 -6.87 -5.92 -13.23
C THR A 58 -7.71 -5.29 -12.13
N TRP A 59 -7.91 -4.01 -12.20
CA TRP A 59 -8.70 -3.28 -11.23
C TRP A 59 -10.17 -3.68 -11.32
N LEU A 60 -10.75 -4.02 -10.20
CA LEU A 60 -12.18 -4.25 -10.08
C LEU A 60 -12.80 -3.05 -9.39
N ARG A 61 -13.99 -2.69 -9.84
CA ARG A 61 -14.69 -1.54 -9.30
C ARG A 61 -14.91 -1.69 -7.81
N GLY A 62 -14.52 -0.67 -7.06
CA GLY A 62 -14.65 -0.69 -5.61
C GLY A 62 -13.53 -1.43 -4.91
N GLU A 63 -12.64 -2.03 -5.66
CA GLU A 63 -11.49 -2.71 -5.13
C GLU A 63 -10.24 -2.06 -5.71
N GLY A 64 -9.20 -2.00 -4.94
CA GLY A 64 -7.96 -1.45 -5.41
C GLY A 64 -6.83 -1.94 -4.53
N ASP A 65 -5.64 -1.79 -5.03
CA ASP A 65 -4.44 -2.20 -4.32
C ASP A 65 -3.50 -1.02 -4.22
N LEU A 66 -3.00 -0.80 -3.01
CA LEU A 66 -1.93 0.17 -2.78
C LEU A 66 -0.78 -0.56 -2.15
N ASP A 67 0.35 -0.58 -2.83
CA ASP A 67 1.57 -1.16 -2.28
C ASP A 67 2.48 -0.02 -1.88
N VAL A 68 2.62 0.19 -0.59
CA VAL A 68 3.44 1.27 -0.06
C VAL A 68 4.66 0.66 0.60
N PHE A 69 5.82 0.96 0.06
CA PHE A 69 7.08 0.54 0.66
C PHE A 69 7.49 1.61 1.65
N MET A 70 7.89 1.16 2.84
CA MET A 70 8.44 2.03 3.87
C MET A 70 9.95 1.82 3.84
N LEU A 71 10.67 2.81 3.32
CA LEU A 71 12.11 2.70 3.15
C LEU A 71 12.84 3.18 4.39
N PHE A 72 13.53 2.27 5.04
CA PHE A 72 14.27 2.52 6.27
C PHE A 72 15.74 2.79 5.98
N PRO A 73 16.44 3.46 6.89
CA PRO A 73 17.87 3.73 6.71
C PRO A 73 18.68 2.45 6.53
N ARG A 74 19.76 2.56 5.79
CA ARG A 74 20.64 1.43 5.53
C ARG A 74 21.31 0.87 6.77
N SER A 75 21.32 1.63 7.84
CA SER A 75 21.89 1.19 9.11
C SER A 75 21.01 0.15 9.81
N PHE A 76 19.76 0.01 9.38
CA PHE A 76 18.85 -0.97 9.96
C PHE A 76 19.26 -2.38 9.55
N SER A 77 19.29 -3.29 10.52
CA SER A 77 19.45 -4.70 10.23
C SER A 77 18.10 -5.26 9.77
N ARG A 78 18.12 -6.46 9.23
CA ARG A 78 16.88 -7.12 8.83
C ARG A 78 15.96 -7.29 10.03
N ARG A 79 16.51 -7.62 11.18
CA ARG A 79 15.75 -7.79 12.41
C ARG A 79 15.11 -6.48 12.85
N ASP A 80 15.88 -5.40 12.83
CA ASP A 80 15.36 -4.08 13.17
C ASP A 80 14.26 -3.67 12.20
N LEU A 81 14.46 -3.96 10.94
CA LEU A 81 13.48 -3.67 9.91
C LEU A 81 12.16 -4.36 10.19
N GLU A 82 12.20 -5.62 10.55
CA GLU A 82 10.98 -6.36 10.87
C GLU A 82 10.32 -5.84 12.14
N GLU A 83 11.08 -5.69 13.21
CA GLU A 83 10.51 -5.24 14.48
C GLU A 83 9.94 -3.84 14.40
N VAL A 84 10.74 -2.90 13.97
CA VAL A 84 10.33 -1.49 13.94
C VAL A 84 9.35 -1.27 12.78
N GLY A 85 9.63 -1.87 11.63
CA GLY A 85 8.80 -1.70 10.46
C GLY A 85 7.38 -2.21 10.65
N LEU A 86 7.25 -3.39 11.22
CA LEU A 86 5.92 -3.95 11.46
C LEU A 86 5.17 -3.18 12.55
N ARG A 87 5.89 -2.69 13.55
CA ARG A 87 5.27 -1.87 14.60
C ARG A 87 4.73 -0.57 14.03
N ILE A 88 5.51 0.09 13.18
CA ILE A 88 5.07 1.31 12.52
C ILE A 88 3.87 1.03 11.62
N ALA A 89 3.95 -0.04 10.86
CA ALA A 89 2.85 -0.40 9.97
C ALA A 89 1.56 -0.70 10.72
N GLN A 90 1.66 -1.38 11.85
CA GLN A 90 0.50 -1.63 12.69
C GLN A 90 -0.11 -0.34 13.24
N GLU A 91 0.73 0.59 13.61
CA GLU A 91 0.24 1.87 14.10
C GLU A 91 -0.41 2.68 12.98
N VAL A 92 0.17 2.64 11.80
CA VAL A 92 -0.42 3.30 10.64
C VAL A 92 -1.80 2.74 10.33
N SER A 93 -1.96 1.42 10.45
CA SER A 93 -3.24 0.75 10.21
C SER A 93 -4.18 0.81 11.41
N GLU A 94 -3.76 1.47 12.48
CA GLU A 94 -4.55 1.60 13.73
C GLU A 94 -4.90 0.24 14.33
N GLY A 95 -3.97 -0.70 14.20
CA GLY A 95 -4.14 -2.04 14.77
C GLY A 95 -5.02 -2.96 13.96
N ARG A 96 -5.54 -2.50 12.82
CA ARG A 96 -6.39 -3.33 11.98
C ARG A 96 -5.62 -4.19 10.98
N GLY A 97 -4.32 -3.97 10.91
CA GLY A 97 -3.50 -4.68 9.96
C GLY A 97 -3.28 -6.13 10.32
N VAL A 98 -3.22 -6.96 9.31
CA VAL A 98 -2.91 -8.37 9.45
C VAL A 98 -1.52 -8.63 8.91
N ARG A 99 -0.72 -9.33 9.71
CA ARG A 99 0.63 -9.68 9.28
C ARG A 99 0.54 -10.71 8.16
N ALA A 100 1.20 -10.42 7.05
CA ALA A 100 1.22 -11.30 5.90
C ALA A 100 2.67 -11.59 5.50
N TYR A 101 2.86 -12.62 4.71
CA TYR A 101 4.18 -13.05 4.30
C TYR A 101 4.23 -13.27 2.80
N ALA A 102 5.26 -12.69 2.19
CA ALA A 102 5.68 -13.05 0.85
C ALA A 102 7.14 -13.46 1.03
N GLU A 103 8.07 -12.73 0.46
CA GLU A 103 9.49 -12.93 0.77
C GLU A 103 9.84 -12.34 2.14
N HIS A 104 9.11 -11.29 2.52
CA HIS A 104 9.30 -10.58 3.78
C HIS A 104 7.95 -10.35 4.44
N PRO A 105 7.91 -10.24 5.76
CA PRO A 105 6.64 -9.91 6.42
C PRO A 105 6.23 -8.49 6.11
N TYR A 106 4.94 -8.29 5.99
CA TYR A 106 4.35 -6.97 5.75
C TYR A 106 2.98 -6.92 6.41
N ILE A 107 2.39 -5.74 6.46
CA ILE A 107 1.07 -5.56 7.08
C ILE A 107 0.06 -5.21 6.00
N ARG A 108 -1.02 -5.94 5.98
CA ARG A 108 -2.14 -5.74 5.06
C ARG A 108 -3.35 -5.26 5.82
N PHE A 109 -3.99 -4.22 5.33
CA PHE A 109 -5.24 -3.76 5.89
C PHE A 109 -6.11 -3.17 4.79
N TYR A 110 -7.37 -2.91 5.12
CA TYR A 110 -8.33 -2.41 4.14
C TYR A 110 -8.89 -1.08 4.60
N VAL A 111 -9.02 -0.15 3.66
CA VAL A 111 -9.62 1.14 3.91
C VAL A 111 -10.66 1.35 2.80
N ASP A 112 -11.92 1.43 3.18
CA ASP A 112 -13.02 1.63 2.23
C ASP A 112 -12.95 0.67 1.05
N GLY A 113 -12.64 -0.59 1.31
CA GLY A 113 -12.57 -1.61 0.28
C GLY A 113 -11.25 -1.67 -0.48
N VAL A 114 -10.33 -0.77 -0.19
CA VAL A 114 -9.02 -0.75 -0.83
C VAL A 114 -8.03 -1.55 0.01
N LYS A 115 -7.35 -2.48 -0.63
CA LYS A 115 -6.33 -3.27 0.04
C LYS A 115 -5.03 -2.47 0.08
N VAL A 116 -4.48 -2.30 1.28
CA VAL A 116 -3.23 -1.57 1.48
C VAL A 116 -2.19 -2.51 2.06
N ASP A 117 -1.07 -2.62 1.41
CA ASP A 117 0.07 -3.40 1.90
C ASP A 117 1.19 -2.43 2.25
N LEU A 118 1.62 -2.48 3.52
CA LEU A 118 2.75 -1.70 4.00
C LEU A 118 3.94 -2.63 4.13
N VAL A 119 4.94 -2.42 3.32
CA VAL A 119 6.09 -3.32 3.21
C VAL A 119 7.35 -2.62 3.68
N PRO A 120 7.92 -3.05 4.83
CA PRO A 120 9.19 -2.49 5.27
C PRO A 120 10.33 -2.94 4.35
N ALA A 121 11.18 -2.00 3.98
CA ALA A 121 12.33 -2.28 3.13
C ALA A 121 13.48 -1.35 3.48
N ILE A 122 14.67 -1.73 3.08
CA ILE A 122 15.86 -0.91 3.31
C ILE A 122 16.08 -0.03 2.08
N LYS A 123 16.38 1.23 2.33
CA LYS A 123 16.67 2.18 1.26
C LYS A 123 17.96 1.76 0.56
N VAL A 124 17.90 1.71 -0.76
CA VAL A 124 19.03 1.33 -1.59
C VAL A 124 19.57 2.57 -2.30
N ASP A 125 20.86 2.78 -2.20
CA ASP A 125 21.53 3.85 -2.93
C ASP A 125 21.77 3.43 -4.37
N ARG A 126 21.65 4.38 -5.24
CA ARG A 126 21.99 4.17 -6.63
C ARG A 126 22.93 5.23 -7.12
#